data_0e03825df5de4568aea1975e40da8536
#
_entry.id   0e03825df5de4568aea1975e40da8536
#
_cell.length_a   1.000
_cell.length_b   1.000
_cell.length_c   1.000
_cell.angle_alpha   90.00
_cell.angle_beta   90.00
_cell.angle_gamma   90.00
#
_symmetry.space_group_name_H-M   'P 1'
#
loop_
_entity.id
_entity.type
_entity.pdbx_description
1 polymer ?
#
loop_
_entity_poly.entity_id
_entity_poly.type
_entity_poly.pdbx_seq_one_letter_code
_entity_poly.pdbx_strand_id
1 'polypeptide(L)'
;MPEVSFNLHVFHLASQVGIALGETENPLSGERGTDLAVARFLIDTLAMLEEKTRGNRTQEEELYMQGVLTNLRMAYVSKSG
;
A
#
# COMPACT_ATOMS: atom_id res chain seq x y z
N MET A 1 11.09 -19.54 0.82
CA MET A 1 10.69 -18.34 0.06
C MET A 1 9.22 -18.44 -0.33
N PRO A 2 8.43 -17.39 -0.12
CA PRO A 2 7.07 -17.41 -0.60
C PRO A 2 7.04 -17.39 -2.13
N GLU A 3 5.94 -17.87 -2.69
CA GLU A 3 5.76 -17.83 -4.14
C GLU A 3 5.55 -16.38 -4.60
N VAL A 4 6.02 -16.10 -5.80
CA VAL A 4 5.77 -14.81 -6.43
C VAL A 4 4.28 -14.67 -6.70
N SER A 5 3.66 -13.61 -6.19
CA SER A 5 2.26 -13.35 -6.44
C SER A 5 1.99 -11.86 -6.51
N PHE A 6 0.94 -11.49 -7.23
CA PHE A 6 0.51 -10.11 -7.31
C PHE A 6 0.10 -9.59 -5.94
N ASN A 7 -0.68 -10.36 -5.21
CA ASN A 7 -1.16 -9.95 -3.88
C ASN A 7 -0.02 -9.76 -2.89
N LEU A 8 1.03 -10.58 -2.96
CA LEU A 8 2.19 -10.41 -2.09
C LEU A 8 2.91 -9.10 -2.41
N HIS A 9 3.06 -8.76 -3.69
CA HIS A 9 3.67 -7.50 -4.09
C HIS A 9 2.86 -6.30 -3.60
N VAL A 10 1.55 -6.35 -3.77
CA VAL A 10 0.64 -5.31 -3.27
C VAL A 10 0.75 -5.18 -1.75
N PHE A 11 0.82 -6.31 -1.05
CA PHE A 11 0.99 -6.34 0.41
C PHE A 11 2.28 -5.64 0.84
N HIS A 12 3.39 -5.90 0.14
CA HIS A 12 4.66 -5.24 0.47
C HIS A 12 4.58 -3.73 0.30
N LEU A 13 3.96 -3.26 -0.78
CA LEU A 13 3.78 -1.83 -0.98
C LEU A 13 2.86 -1.21 0.07
N ALA A 14 1.78 -1.92 0.42
CA ALA A 14 0.86 -1.47 1.47
C ALA A 14 1.55 -1.37 2.82
N SER A 15 2.43 -2.33 3.14
CA SER A 15 3.20 -2.31 4.38
C SER A 15 4.12 -1.09 4.45
N GLN A 16 4.73 -0.71 3.33
CA GLN A 16 5.56 0.49 3.27
C GLN A 16 4.73 1.76 3.50
N VAL A 17 3.50 1.79 2.99
CA VAL A 17 2.60 2.91 3.27
C VAL A 17 2.32 3.00 4.77
N GLY A 18 2.07 1.86 5.43
CA GLY A 18 1.84 1.83 6.87
C GLY A 18 3.01 2.41 7.65
N ILE A 19 4.24 2.08 7.25
CA ILE A 19 5.44 2.64 7.86
C ILE A 19 5.49 4.16 7.60
N ALA A 20 5.25 4.60 6.38
CA ALA A 20 5.30 6.01 6.01
C ALA A 20 4.23 6.83 6.72
N LEU A 21 3.10 6.23 7.07
CA LEU A 21 2.03 6.89 7.83
C LEU A 21 2.27 6.86 9.34
N GLY A 22 3.32 6.19 9.79
CA GLY A 22 3.63 6.10 11.22
C GLY A 22 2.76 5.12 11.98
N GLU A 23 2.03 4.25 11.28
CA GLU A 23 1.17 3.25 11.92
C GLU A 23 1.94 2.04 12.41
N THR A 24 3.09 1.76 11.77
CA THR A 24 3.99 0.68 12.17
C THR A 24 5.40 1.22 12.29
N GLU A 25 6.22 0.56 13.10
CA GLU A 25 7.63 0.91 13.26
C GLU A 25 8.40 0.59 11.98
N ASN A 26 9.35 1.45 11.65
CA ASN A 26 10.30 1.16 10.59
C ASN A 26 11.22 0.04 11.08
N PRO A 27 11.28 -1.11 10.39
CA PRO A 27 12.09 -2.24 10.86
C PRO A 27 13.58 -1.95 10.90
N LEU A 28 14.05 -0.93 10.17
CA LEU A 28 15.46 -0.57 10.15
C LEU A 28 15.87 0.32 11.33
N SER A 29 14.98 1.23 11.74
CA SER A 29 15.27 2.19 12.80
C SER A 29 14.57 1.87 14.12
N GLY A 30 13.53 1.05 14.09
CA GLY A 30 12.69 0.78 15.24
C GLY A 30 11.82 1.95 15.66
N GLU A 31 11.74 3.00 14.85
CA GLU A 31 11.00 4.22 15.16
C GLU A 31 9.77 4.36 14.27
N ARG A 32 8.79 5.08 14.80
CA ARG A 32 7.62 5.49 14.03
C ARG A 32 7.81 6.93 13.60
N GLY A 33 7.53 7.21 12.34
CA GLY A 33 7.58 8.57 11.82
C GLY A 33 6.59 8.70 10.69
N THR A 34 6.16 9.92 10.41
CA THR A 34 5.17 10.17 9.36
C THR A 34 5.83 10.93 8.22
N ASP A 35 5.74 10.37 7.02
CA ASP A 35 6.21 11.01 5.79
C ASP A 35 5.08 10.94 4.78
N LEU A 36 4.25 11.97 4.74
CA LEU A 36 3.06 11.99 3.88
C LEU A 36 3.41 12.01 2.40
N ALA A 37 4.54 12.60 2.02
CA ALA A 37 4.96 12.61 0.62
C ALA A 37 5.31 11.20 0.15
N VAL A 38 6.03 10.44 0.95
CA VAL A 38 6.36 9.04 0.64
C VAL A 38 5.10 8.19 0.63
N ALA A 39 4.21 8.39 1.62
CA ALA A 39 2.96 7.65 1.68
C ALA A 39 2.13 7.87 0.41
N ARG A 40 2.01 9.12 -0.02
CA ARG A 40 1.25 9.45 -1.23
C ARG A 40 1.89 8.85 -2.48
N PHE A 41 3.21 8.90 -2.58
CA PHE A 41 3.94 8.30 -3.70
C PHE A 41 3.64 6.80 -3.79
N LEU A 42 3.64 6.11 -2.66
CA LEU A 42 3.39 4.67 -2.63
C LEU A 42 1.92 4.34 -2.96
N ILE A 43 0.99 5.14 -2.46
CA ILE A 43 -0.43 4.96 -2.80
C ILE A 43 -0.67 5.20 -4.29
N ASP A 44 -0.04 6.23 -4.84
CA ASP A 44 -0.14 6.51 -6.28
C ASP A 44 0.49 5.39 -7.11
N THR A 45 1.57 4.77 -6.61
CA THR A 45 2.17 3.60 -7.23
C THR A 45 1.19 2.44 -7.28
N LEU A 46 0.49 2.19 -6.18
CA LEU A 46 -0.55 1.15 -6.15
C LEU A 46 -1.69 1.46 -7.10
N ALA A 47 -2.11 2.72 -7.17
CA ALA A 47 -3.16 3.14 -8.10
C ALA A 47 -2.73 2.95 -9.56
N MET A 48 -1.46 3.22 -9.87
CA MET A 48 -0.89 2.98 -11.19
C MET A 48 -0.91 1.49 -11.52
N LEU A 49 -0.51 0.64 -10.57
CA LEU A 49 -0.54 -0.81 -10.76
C LEU A 49 -1.97 -1.31 -10.98
N GLU A 50 -2.93 -0.76 -10.25
CA GLU A 50 -4.34 -1.12 -10.41
C GLU A 50 -4.80 -0.81 -11.84
N GLU A 51 -4.44 0.33 -12.35
CA GLU A 51 -4.81 0.72 -13.72
C GLU A 51 -4.10 -0.14 -14.77
N LYS A 52 -2.78 -0.33 -14.61
CA LYS A 52 -1.97 -1.07 -15.59
C LYS A 52 -2.30 -2.56 -15.65
N THR A 53 -2.84 -3.12 -14.58
CA THR A 53 -3.22 -4.54 -14.55
C THR A 53 -4.70 -4.77 -14.80
N ARG A 54 -5.46 -3.73 -15.11
CA ARG A 54 -6.89 -3.84 -15.35
C ARG A 54 -7.16 -4.82 -16.50
N GLY A 55 -8.06 -5.75 -16.26
CA GLY A 55 -8.36 -6.82 -17.21
C GLY A 55 -7.46 -8.04 -17.11
N ASN A 56 -6.40 -7.97 -16.32
CA ASN A 56 -5.45 -9.08 -16.13
C ASN A 56 -5.40 -9.56 -14.68
N ARG A 57 -6.31 -9.11 -13.84
CA ARG A 57 -6.37 -9.53 -12.45
C ARG A 57 -7.45 -10.60 -12.29
N THR A 58 -7.18 -11.57 -11.39
CA THR A 58 -8.23 -12.49 -10.96
C THR A 58 -9.22 -11.72 -10.09
N GLN A 59 -10.39 -12.29 -9.84
CA GLN A 59 -11.38 -11.68 -8.97
C GLN A 59 -10.82 -11.47 -7.56
N GLU A 60 -10.06 -12.44 -7.06
CA GLU A 60 -9.42 -12.33 -5.75
C GLU A 60 -8.41 -11.18 -5.70
N GLU A 61 -7.59 -11.05 -6.73
CA GLU A 61 -6.62 -9.95 -6.84
C GLU A 61 -7.31 -8.60 -6.91
N GLU A 62 -8.41 -8.52 -7.64
CA GLU A 62 -9.17 -7.28 -7.78
C GLU A 62 -9.78 -6.84 -6.46
N LEU A 63 -10.40 -7.78 -5.73
CA LEU A 63 -10.97 -7.47 -4.42
C LEU A 63 -9.91 -7.03 -3.42
N TYR A 64 -8.78 -7.71 -3.42
CA TYR A 64 -7.67 -7.35 -2.52
C TYR A 64 -7.13 -5.96 -2.84
N MET A 65 -6.88 -5.65 -4.10
CA MET A 65 -6.37 -4.35 -4.52
C MET A 65 -7.34 -3.23 -4.14
N GLN A 66 -8.64 -3.42 -4.37
CA GLN A 66 -9.64 -2.41 -4.03
C GLN A 66 -9.69 -2.16 -2.53
N GLY A 67 -9.64 -3.22 -1.73
CA GLY A 67 -9.64 -3.10 -0.27
C GLY A 67 -8.41 -2.38 0.24
N VAL A 68 -7.25 -2.71 -0.29
CA VAL A 68 -5.98 -2.07 0.09
C VAL A 68 -6.02 -0.58 -0.24
N LEU A 69 -6.38 -0.22 -1.47
CA LEU A 69 -6.42 1.19 -1.87
C LEU A 69 -7.41 2.00 -1.04
N THR A 70 -8.60 1.44 -0.79
CA THR A 70 -9.60 2.13 0.03
C THR A 70 -9.07 2.38 1.44
N ASN A 71 -8.50 1.36 2.07
CA ASN A 71 -8.00 1.47 3.43
C ASN A 71 -6.83 2.45 3.53
N LEU A 72 -5.91 2.38 2.58
CA LEU A 72 -4.73 3.26 2.60
C LEU A 72 -5.11 4.73 2.33
N ARG A 73 -6.07 4.96 1.43
CA ARG A 73 -6.55 6.33 1.17
C ARG A 73 -7.22 6.92 2.39
N MET A 74 -8.01 6.12 3.11
CA MET A 74 -8.66 6.56 4.35
C MET A 74 -7.61 6.86 5.42
N ALA A 75 -6.62 5.99 5.57
CA ALA A 75 -5.55 6.21 6.53
C ALA A 75 -4.73 7.47 6.20
N TYR A 76 -4.45 7.69 4.92
CA TYR A 76 -3.73 8.90 4.50
C TYR A 76 -4.51 10.16 4.86
N VAL A 77 -5.79 10.20 4.53
CA VAL A 77 -6.65 11.36 4.82
C VAL A 77 -6.70 11.61 6.34
N SER A 78 -6.79 10.56 7.13
CA SER A 78 -6.81 10.66 8.58
C SER A 78 -5.53 11.31 9.13
N LYS A 79 -4.38 11.01 8.52
CA LYS A 79 -3.09 11.57 8.97
C LYS A 79 -2.83 12.97 8.41
N SER A 80 -3.35 13.26 7.22
CA SER A 80 -3.13 14.57 6.57
C SER A 80 -4.17 15.61 6.97
N GLY A 81 -5.30 15.16 7.43
CA GLY A 81 -6.40 16.03 7.86
C GLY A 81 -6.38 16.32 9.35
#